data_70f352db93fd99947e50e2afc4c2e606
#
_entry.id   70f352db93fd99947e50e2afc4c2e606
#
_cell.length_a   1.000
_cell.length_b   1.000
_cell.length_c   1.000
_cell.angle_alpha   90.00
_cell.angle_beta   90.00
_cell.angle_gamma   90.00
#
_symmetry.space_group_name_H-M   'P 1'
#
loop_
_entity.id
_entity.type
_entity.pdbx_description
1 polymer ?
#
loop_
_entity_poly.entity_id
_entity_poly.type
_entity_poly.pdbx_seq_one_letter_code
_entity_poly.pdbx_strand_id
1 'polypeptide(L)'
;MADKESDIITIPVRLKSLNQTLREHWAVRKRTKQEYALLIRNQMRRKKIPFAKQKKYKLLILSYRKKKLDVDNLYGGSCKSLIDALIDEQFIFDDNPDYIDLNVEQHIAKEYQTIIIRK
;
A
#
# COMPACT_ATOMS: atom_id res chain seq x y z
N MET A 1 -12.24 4.53 -24.45
CA MET A 1 -12.29 4.56 -23.94
C MET A 1 -11.78 4.77 -23.24
N ALA A 2 -12.31 4.82 -23.65
CA ALA A 2 -11.89 5.41 -22.58
C ALA A 2 -10.72 4.83 -22.00
N ASP A 3 -9.97 5.57 -21.56
CA ASP A 3 -8.89 5.09 -20.90
C ASP A 3 -9.31 4.27 -19.79
N LYS A 4 -8.64 3.26 -19.57
CA LYS A 4 -8.88 2.49 -18.48
C LYS A 4 -8.69 3.25 -17.23
N GLU A 5 -9.71 3.31 -16.46
CA GLU A 5 -9.60 3.94 -15.19
C GLU A 5 -8.65 3.20 -14.29
N SER A 6 -7.96 3.93 -13.43
CA SER A 6 -7.10 3.31 -12.44
C SER A 6 -7.94 2.66 -11.36
N ASP A 7 -7.46 1.55 -10.82
CA ASP A 7 -8.08 0.93 -9.65
C ASP A 7 -7.52 1.62 -8.41
N ILE A 8 -8.39 2.10 -7.55
CA ILE A 8 -8.01 2.90 -6.38
C ILE A 8 -8.54 2.27 -5.11
N ILE A 9 -7.66 2.08 -4.14
CA ILE A 9 -7.99 1.63 -2.80
C ILE A 9 -7.60 2.73 -1.82
N THR A 10 -8.53 3.05 -0.91
CA THR A 10 -8.28 4.04 0.14
C THR A 10 -8.44 3.37 1.49
N ILE A 11 -7.41 3.44 2.34
CA ILE A 11 -7.47 2.87 3.68
C ILE A 11 -7.09 3.92 4.73
N PRO A 12 -7.80 3.96 5.87
CA PRO A 12 -7.61 5.01 6.87
C PRO A 12 -6.47 4.66 7.85
N VAL A 13 -5.27 4.46 7.31
CA VAL A 13 -4.12 4.09 8.12
C VAL A 13 -2.92 4.97 7.82
N ARG A 14 -2.06 5.10 8.82
CA ARG A 14 -0.76 5.76 8.67
C ARG A 14 0.30 4.68 8.45
N LEU A 15 1.12 4.86 7.42
CA LEU A 15 2.25 3.97 7.22
C LEU A 15 3.31 4.27 8.29
N LYS A 16 3.75 3.23 8.99
CA LYS A 16 4.73 3.38 10.07
C LYS A 16 6.13 3.61 9.50
N SER A 17 6.95 4.34 10.25
CA SER A 17 8.34 4.55 9.87
C SER A 17 9.16 3.28 10.05
N LEU A 18 10.32 3.22 9.41
CA LEU A 18 11.26 2.11 9.62
C LEU A 18 11.66 2.02 11.10
N ASN A 19 11.96 3.15 11.73
CA ASN A 19 12.34 3.15 13.14
C ASN A 19 11.25 2.57 14.03
N GLN A 20 10.00 2.93 13.77
CA GLN A 20 8.88 2.37 14.53
C GLN A 20 8.76 0.87 14.30
N THR A 21 8.85 0.44 13.04
CA THR A 21 8.73 -0.98 12.67
C THR A 21 9.84 -1.82 13.30
N LEU A 22 11.08 -1.31 13.34
CA LEU A 22 12.20 -2.03 13.91
C LEU A 22 12.06 -2.24 15.42
N ARG A 23 11.34 -1.35 16.10
CA ARG A 23 11.11 -1.48 17.55
C ARG A 23 9.95 -2.40 17.88
N GLU A 24 9.16 -2.77 16.88
CA GLU A 24 7.99 -3.60 17.13
C GLU A 24 8.34 -5.07 17.16
N HIS A 25 7.69 -5.81 18.04
CA HIS A 25 7.79 -7.26 18.06
C HIS A 25 7.21 -7.81 16.74
N TRP A 26 7.75 -8.96 16.28
CA TRP A 26 7.30 -9.57 15.01
C TRP A 26 5.79 -9.79 14.97
N ALA A 27 5.17 -10.10 16.12
CA ALA A 27 3.72 -10.34 16.17
C ALA A 27 2.94 -9.07 15.85
N VAL A 28 3.46 -7.89 16.23
CA VAL A 28 2.83 -6.62 15.90
C VAL A 28 2.93 -6.36 14.40
N ARG A 29 4.07 -6.63 13.81
CA ARG A 29 4.25 -6.46 12.36
C ARG A 29 3.33 -7.38 11.57
N LYS A 30 3.19 -8.63 12.02
CA LYS A 30 2.28 -9.58 11.40
C LYS A 30 0.83 -9.09 11.47
N ARG A 31 0.44 -8.58 12.62
CA ARG A 31 -0.91 -8.03 12.81
C ARG A 31 -1.15 -6.83 11.91
N THR A 32 -0.17 -5.96 11.77
CA THR A 32 -0.26 -4.79 10.89
C THR A 32 -0.52 -5.23 9.45
N LYS A 33 0.22 -6.23 8.96
CA LYS A 33 0.02 -6.76 7.63
C LYS A 33 -1.38 -7.35 7.47
N GLN A 34 -1.85 -8.07 8.46
CA GLN A 34 -3.19 -8.67 8.42
C GLN A 34 -4.29 -7.60 8.39
N GLU A 35 -4.10 -6.51 9.13
CA GLU A 35 -5.05 -5.40 9.12
C GLU A 35 -5.07 -4.74 7.73
N TYR A 36 -3.92 -4.51 7.14
CA TYR A 36 -3.85 -3.94 5.79
C TYR A 36 -4.54 -4.87 4.79
N ALA A 37 -4.27 -6.18 4.87
CA ALA A 37 -4.86 -7.15 3.96
C ALA A 37 -6.39 -7.14 4.06
N LEU A 38 -6.92 -7.07 5.27
CA LEU A 38 -8.37 -7.03 5.47
C LEU A 38 -8.98 -5.77 4.86
N LEU A 39 -8.37 -4.62 5.09
CA LEU A 39 -8.85 -3.36 4.53
C LEU A 39 -8.78 -3.37 3.00
N ILE A 40 -7.72 -3.90 2.43
CA ILE A 40 -7.56 -4.04 0.98
C ILE A 40 -8.66 -4.95 0.42
N ARG A 41 -8.86 -6.10 1.04
CA ARG A 41 -9.88 -7.07 0.62
C ARG A 41 -11.26 -6.44 0.60
N ASN A 42 -11.60 -5.72 1.66
CA ASN A 42 -12.91 -5.08 1.76
C ASN A 42 -13.12 -4.03 0.67
N GLN A 43 -12.09 -3.24 0.38
CA GLN A 43 -12.14 -2.25 -0.70
C GLN A 43 -12.28 -2.91 -2.06
N MET A 44 -11.51 -3.97 -2.30
CA MET A 44 -11.58 -4.68 -3.59
C MET A 44 -12.96 -5.29 -3.81
N ARG A 45 -13.53 -5.89 -2.79
CA ARG A 45 -14.87 -6.48 -2.89
C ARG A 45 -15.93 -5.41 -3.12
N ARG A 46 -15.88 -4.33 -2.35
CA ARG A 46 -16.90 -3.29 -2.46
C ARG A 46 -16.83 -2.59 -3.82
N LYS A 47 -15.65 -2.35 -4.33
CA LYS A 47 -15.47 -1.65 -5.60
C LYS A 47 -15.41 -2.58 -6.79
N LYS A 48 -15.51 -3.89 -6.56
CA LYS A 48 -15.44 -4.92 -7.61
C LYS A 48 -14.15 -4.80 -8.42
N ILE A 49 -13.03 -4.62 -7.73
CA ILE A 49 -11.72 -4.53 -8.35
C ILE A 49 -11.24 -5.95 -8.67
N PRO A 50 -10.83 -6.24 -9.91
CA PRO A 50 -10.39 -7.58 -10.26
C PRO A 50 -9.01 -7.88 -9.69
N PHE A 51 -8.72 -9.16 -9.50
CA PHE A 51 -7.39 -9.61 -9.10
C PHE A 51 -6.38 -9.26 -10.18
N ALA A 52 -5.14 -9.03 -9.76
CA ALA A 52 -4.06 -8.71 -10.68
C ALA A 52 -3.78 -9.87 -11.63
N LYS A 53 -3.51 -9.53 -12.89
CA LYS A 53 -3.01 -10.49 -13.86
C LYS A 53 -1.50 -10.60 -13.70
N GLN A 54 -0.92 -11.63 -14.30
CA GLN A 54 0.53 -11.82 -14.31
C GLN A 54 1.15 -10.86 -15.31
N LYS A 55 1.15 -9.57 -14.98
CA LYS A 55 1.72 -8.53 -15.83
C LYS A 55 2.21 -7.39 -14.95
N LYS A 56 2.91 -6.44 -15.55
CA LYS A 56 3.44 -5.29 -14.83
C LYS A 56 2.38 -4.20 -14.68
N TYR A 57 2.29 -3.66 -13.49
CA TYR A 57 1.40 -2.54 -13.18
C TYR A 57 2.21 -1.35 -12.66
N LYS A 58 1.70 -0.15 -12.87
CA LYS A 58 2.20 1.02 -12.17
C LYS A 58 1.47 1.09 -10.85
N LEU A 59 2.23 1.16 -9.77
CA LEU A 59 1.67 1.21 -8.42
C LEU A 59 2.09 2.51 -7.75
N LEU A 60 1.12 3.35 -7.45
CA LEU A 60 1.36 4.61 -6.76
C LEU A 60 0.73 4.54 -5.38
N ILE A 61 1.53 4.82 -4.36
CA ILE A 61 1.06 4.86 -2.98
C ILE A 61 1.16 6.30 -2.49
N LEU A 62 0.03 6.86 -2.09
CA LEU A 62 -0.03 8.21 -1.54
C LEU A 62 -0.22 8.11 -0.03
N SER A 63 0.78 8.57 0.72
CA SER A 63 0.73 8.55 2.18
C SER A 63 0.39 9.94 2.69
N TYR A 64 -0.82 10.11 3.20
CA TYR A 64 -1.25 11.36 3.81
C TYR A 64 -0.97 11.29 5.30
N ARG A 65 -0.19 12.24 5.79
CA ARG A 65 0.27 12.21 7.17
C ARG A 65 0.56 13.60 7.69
N LYS A 66 0.62 13.73 9.01
CA LYS A 66 0.82 15.03 9.65
C LYS A 66 2.24 15.54 9.52
N LYS A 67 3.21 14.64 9.40
CA LYS A 67 4.62 14.98 9.28
C LYS A 67 5.29 14.02 8.31
N LYS A 68 6.09 14.55 7.38
CA LYS A 68 6.79 13.73 6.42
C LYS A 68 7.92 12.92 7.07
N LEU A 69 8.13 11.74 6.53
CA LEU A 69 9.27 10.88 6.91
C LEU A 69 10.36 10.99 5.85
N ASP A 70 11.59 10.66 6.23
CA ASP A 70 12.63 10.45 5.23
C ASP A 70 12.23 9.30 4.32
N VAL A 71 12.67 9.34 3.08
CA VAL A 71 12.30 8.32 2.08
C VAL A 71 12.63 6.91 2.57
N ASP A 72 13.83 6.72 3.12
CA ASP A 72 14.25 5.40 3.61
C ASP A 72 13.36 4.92 4.76
N ASN A 73 12.95 5.83 5.65
CA ASN A 73 12.06 5.48 6.75
C ASN A 73 10.68 5.07 6.26
N LEU A 74 10.21 5.68 5.18
CA LEU A 74 8.90 5.35 4.63
C LEU A 74 8.92 3.98 3.95
N TYR A 75 9.87 3.77 3.02
CA TYR A 75 9.93 2.51 2.26
C TYR A 75 10.26 1.31 3.13
N GLY A 76 11.15 1.48 4.10
CA GLY A 76 11.58 0.38 4.96
C GLY A 76 10.63 0.08 6.11
N GLY A 77 9.61 0.91 6.32
CA GLY A 77 8.64 0.72 7.40
C GLY A 77 7.47 -0.14 6.97
N SER A 78 6.25 0.24 7.39
CA SER A 78 5.06 -0.55 7.08
C SER A 78 4.64 -0.46 5.61
N CYS A 79 5.34 0.36 4.80
CA CYS A 79 5.15 0.34 3.36
C CYS A 79 5.44 -1.05 2.81
N LYS A 80 6.48 -1.73 3.33
CA LYS A 80 6.77 -3.10 2.92
C LYS A 80 5.65 -4.04 3.33
N SER A 81 5.12 -3.90 4.54
CA SER A 81 3.98 -4.71 4.99
C SER A 81 2.76 -4.46 4.12
N LEU A 82 2.54 -3.21 3.70
CA LEU A 82 1.45 -2.87 2.80
C LEU A 82 1.62 -3.56 1.45
N ILE A 83 2.82 -3.53 0.88
CA ILE A 83 3.09 -4.18 -0.40
C ILE A 83 2.87 -5.68 -0.30
N ASP A 84 3.35 -6.31 0.79
CA ASP A 84 3.14 -7.73 1.02
C ASP A 84 1.64 -8.06 1.11
N ALA A 85 0.86 -7.20 1.75
CA ALA A 85 -0.58 -7.38 1.84
C ALA A 85 -1.25 -7.24 0.48
N LEU A 86 -0.78 -6.32 -0.36
CA LEU A 86 -1.30 -6.16 -1.72
C LEU A 86 -1.05 -7.41 -2.56
N ILE A 87 0.09 -8.07 -2.37
CA ILE A 87 0.38 -9.34 -3.04
C ILE A 87 -0.56 -10.43 -2.53
N ASP A 88 -0.70 -10.55 -1.21
CA ASP A 88 -1.56 -11.56 -0.60
C ASP A 88 -3.00 -11.45 -1.06
N GLU A 89 -3.50 -10.22 -1.24
CA GLU A 89 -4.88 -9.98 -1.68
C GLU A 89 -4.99 -9.87 -3.20
N GLN A 90 -3.90 -10.10 -3.91
CA GLN A 90 -3.85 -10.15 -5.38
C GLN A 90 -4.23 -8.82 -6.05
N PHE A 91 -3.91 -7.71 -5.41
CA PHE A 91 -4.02 -6.40 -6.03
C PHE A 91 -2.82 -6.14 -6.95
N ILE A 92 -1.67 -6.75 -6.66
CA ILE A 92 -0.52 -6.83 -7.57
C ILE A 92 -0.06 -8.28 -7.60
N PHE A 93 0.67 -8.65 -8.67
CA PHE A 93 1.11 -10.03 -8.81
C PHE A 93 2.34 -10.32 -7.93
N ASP A 94 3.33 -9.43 -7.96
CA ASP A 94 4.54 -9.55 -7.16
C ASP A 94 5.15 -8.16 -7.01
N ASP A 95 6.16 -8.04 -6.15
CA ASP A 95 6.75 -6.73 -5.85
C ASP A 95 8.06 -6.46 -6.59
N ASN A 96 8.50 -7.36 -7.44
CA ASN A 96 9.75 -7.13 -8.18
C ASN A 96 9.49 -6.23 -9.41
N PRO A 97 10.56 -5.66 -10.00
CA PRO A 97 10.41 -4.70 -11.11
C PRO A 97 9.75 -5.25 -12.36
N ASP A 98 9.65 -6.58 -12.50
CA ASP A 98 8.96 -7.16 -13.64
C ASP A 98 7.44 -7.02 -13.51
N TYR A 99 6.93 -6.79 -12.30
CA TYR A 99 5.51 -6.77 -12.02
C TYR A 99 5.00 -5.45 -11.48
N ILE A 100 5.87 -4.58 -10.94
CA ILE A 100 5.44 -3.25 -10.51
C ILE A 100 6.49 -2.19 -10.85
N ASP A 101 5.96 -1.00 -11.16
CA ASP A 101 6.73 0.22 -11.23
C ASP A 101 6.20 1.05 -10.07
N LEU A 102 6.95 1.08 -8.96
CA LEU A 102 6.50 1.63 -7.69
C LEU A 102 6.89 3.07 -7.52
N ASN A 103 5.91 3.91 -7.16
CA ASN A 103 6.15 5.27 -6.69
C ASN A 103 5.40 5.47 -5.38
N VAL A 104 6.06 6.12 -4.43
CA VAL A 104 5.45 6.47 -3.15
C VAL A 104 5.60 7.97 -2.94
N GLU A 105 4.47 8.63 -2.67
CA GLU A 105 4.45 10.07 -2.39
C GLU A 105 3.91 10.31 -1.00
N GLN A 106 4.40 11.37 -0.37
CA GLN A 106 3.91 11.80 0.92
C GLN A 106 3.24 13.16 0.80
N HIS A 107 2.13 13.33 1.50
CA HIS A 107 1.41 14.59 1.52
C HIS A 107 1.06 14.94 2.96
N ILE A 108 1.23 16.21 3.31
CA ILE A 108 0.85 16.70 4.64
C ILE A 108 -0.66 16.85 4.68
N ALA A 109 -1.28 16.31 5.71
CA ALA A 109 -2.72 16.38 5.89
C ALA A 109 -3.08 16.33 7.36
N LYS A 110 -4.30 16.74 7.68
CA LYS A 110 -4.77 16.72 9.07
C LYS A 110 -5.03 15.31 9.57
N GLU A 111 -5.41 14.42 8.67
CA GLU A 111 -5.73 13.05 9.04
C GLU A 111 -4.84 12.08 8.29
N TYR A 112 -4.60 10.92 8.88
CA TYR A 112 -3.83 9.87 8.25
C TYR A 112 -4.68 9.12 7.25
N GLN A 113 -4.11 8.84 6.08
CA GLN A 113 -4.80 8.11 5.03
C GLN A 113 -3.76 7.57 4.06
N THR A 114 -4.01 6.41 3.52
CA THR A 114 -3.15 5.84 2.47
C THR A 114 -4.02 5.51 1.27
N ILE A 115 -3.64 6.02 0.11
CA ILE A 115 -4.35 5.76 -1.14
C ILE A 115 -3.41 4.97 -2.04
N ILE A 116 -3.92 3.88 -2.60
CA ILE A 116 -3.14 2.96 -3.44
C ILE A 116 -3.78 2.93 -4.81
N ILE A 117 -3.01 3.27 -5.83
CA ILE A 117 -3.51 3.35 -7.20
C ILE A 117 -2.74 2.38 -8.08
N ARG A 118 -3.48 1.51 -8.78
CA ARG A 118 -2.94 0.55 -9.72
C ARG A 118 -3.36 0.93 -11.13
N LYS A 119 -2.38 1.03 -11.99
CA LYS A 119 -2.63 1.37 -13.40
C LYS A 119 -2.13 0.33 -14.35
#